data_1f0bb6dc2221e333fb41a0042930813c
#
_entry.id   1f0bb6dc2221e333fb41a0042930813c
#
_cell.length_a   1.000
_cell.length_b   1.000
_cell.length_c   1.000
_cell.angle_alpha   90.00
_cell.angle_beta   90.00
_cell.angle_gamma   90.00
#
_symmetry.space_group_name_H-M   'P 1'
#
loop_
_entity.id
_entity.type
_entity.pdbx_description
1 polymer ?
#
loop_
_entity_poly.entity_id
_entity_poly.type
_entity_poly.pdbx_seq_one_letter_code
_entity_poly.pdbx_strand_id
1 'polypeptide(L)' 'MKYNVTEVEFDFDDDYANGFKLTFDEEIELRDLTLGVWDADNEDDLIEEITAAAGWCVRNIDYEIQLK' A
#
# COMPACT_ATOMS: atom_id res chain seq x y z
N MET A 1 6.26 -16.30 -0.57
CA MET A 1 6.89 -15.56 -1.67
C MET A 1 7.15 -14.13 -1.23
N LYS A 2 8.29 -13.61 -1.60
CA LYS A 2 8.66 -12.24 -1.19
C LYS A 2 8.50 -11.26 -2.33
N TYR A 3 7.85 -10.15 -2.03
CA TYR A 3 7.60 -9.08 -2.99
C TYR A 3 8.33 -7.82 -2.53
N ASN A 4 9.10 -7.25 -3.43
CA ASN A 4 9.73 -5.96 -3.17
C ASN A 4 8.84 -4.87 -3.76
N VAL A 5 8.09 -4.21 -2.91
CA VAL A 5 7.14 -3.18 -3.32
C VAL A 5 7.88 -1.88 -3.59
N THR A 6 7.80 -1.41 -4.82
CA THR A 6 8.51 -0.21 -5.25
C THR A 6 7.63 1.02 -5.28
N GLU A 7 6.31 0.84 -5.44
CA GLU A 7 5.38 1.96 -5.43
C GLU A 7 3.98 1.48 -5.04
N VAL A 8 3.29 2.30 -4.27
CA VAL A 8 1.89 2.03 -3.86
C VAL A 8 1.10 3.32 -4.01
N GLU A 9 -0.07 3.22 -4.63
CA GLU A 9 -1.04 4.30 -4.71
C GLU A 9 -2.30 3.89 -3.96
N PHE A 10 -2.70 4.70 -2.99
CA PHE A 10 -3.89 4.45 -2.18
C PHE A 10 -5.09 5.21 -2.71
N ASP A 11 -6.28 4.66 -2.45
CA ASP A 11 -7.54 5.31 -2.79
C ASP A 11 -8.04 6.09 -1.58
N PHE A 12 -7.98 7.42 -1.67
CA PHE A 12 -8.42 8.31 -0.60
C PHE A 12 -9.77 8.99 -0.92
N ASP A 13 -10.40 8.61 -2.02
CA ASP A 13 -11.63 9.27 -2.48
C ASP A 13 -12.77 9.18 -1.46
N ASP A 14 -12.90 8.04 -0.79
CA ASP A 14 -13.94 7.84 0.22
C ASP A 14 -13.80 8.80 1.40
N ASP A 15 -12.58 9.21 1.71
CA ASP A 15 -12.34 10.13 2.80
C ASP A 15 -12.78 11.55 2.49
N TYR A 16 -12.62 11.96 1.26
CA TYR A 16 -13.12 13.26 0.84
C TYR A 16 -14.63 13.33 1.00
N ALA A 17 -15.32 12.23 0.68
CA ALA A 17 -16.76 12.14 0.84
C ALA A 17 -17.19 12.24 2.31
N ASN A 18 -16.37 11.75 3.22
CA ASN A 18 -16.63 11.78 4.65
C ASN A 18 -16.06 13.01 5.36
N GLY A 19 -15.46 13.91 4.60
CA GLY A 19 -14.85 15.12 5.16
C GLY A 19 -13.50 14.88 5.83
N PHE A 20 -12.96 13.69 5.72
CA PHE A 20 -11.66 13.35 6.27
C PHE A 20 -10.60 13.52 5.18
N LYS A 21 -9.54 14.22 5.51
CA LYS A 21 -8.49 14.53 4.53
C LYS A 21 -7.11 14.35 5.15
N LEU A 22 -6.28 13.54 4.49
CA LEU A 22 -4.89 13.39 4.88
C LEU A 22 -4.05 14.57 4.39
N THR A 23 -3.06 14.94 5.20
CA THR A 23 -2.07 15.92 4.76
C THR A 23 -1.10 15.25 3.78
N PHE A 24 -0.39 16.06 3.01
CA PHE A 24 0.62 15.57 2.09
C PHE A 24 1.69 14.75 2.80
N ASP A 25 2.11 15.20 3.98
CA ASP A 25 3.11 14.49 4.78
C ASP A 25 2.61 13.12 5.24
N GLU A 26 1.35 13.04 5.63
CA GLU A 26 0.74 11.76 6.03
C GLU A 26 0.67 10.78 4.87
N GLU A 27 0.36 11.26 3.68
CA GLU A 27 0.35 10.41 2.48
C GLU A 27 1.74 9.86 2.17
N ILE A 28 2.78 10.69 2.30
CA ILE A 28 4.16 10.27 2.09
C ILE A 28 4.57 9.22 3.11
N GLU A 29 4.22 9.41 4.38
CA GLU A 29 4.52 8.45 5.43
C GLU A 29 3.86 7.09 5.18
N LEU A 30 2.61 7.08 4.73
CA LEU A 30 1.91 5.85 4.40
C LEU A 30 2.60 5.11 3.25
N ARG A 31 3.02 5.84 2.23
CA ARG A 31 3.73 5.24 1.10
C ARG A 31 5.06 4.66 1.54
N ASP A 32 5.83 5.40 2.33
CA ASP A 32 7.12 4.92 2.83
C ASP A 32 6.95 3.67 3.70
N LEU A 33 5.90 3.62 4.51
CA LEU A 33 5.61 2.49 5.37
C LEU A 33 5.37 1.21 4.55
N THR A 34 4.78 1.36 3.38
CA THR A 34 4.38 0.23 2.54
C THR A 34 5.42 -0.17 1.50
N LEU A 35 6.45 0.65 1.30
CA LEU A 35 7.54 0.29 0.39
C LEU A 35 8.49 -0.71 1.06
N GLY A 36 9.10 -1.58 0.25
CA GLY A 36 10.04 -2.57 0.73
C GLY A 36 9.55 -3.99 0.56
N VAL A 37 10.15 -4.92 1.30
CA VAL A 37 9.89 -6.35 1.13
C VAL A 37 8.71 -6.80 1.99
N TRP A 38 7.76 -7.47 1.35
CA TRP A 38 6.60 -8.08 2.01
C TRP A 38 6.58 -9.57 1.71
N ASP A 39 6.18 -10.36 2.69
CA ASP A 39 6.00 -11.80 2.51
C ASP A 39 4.51 -12.08 2.34
N ALA A 40 4.13 -12.64 1.19
CA ALA A 40 2.75 -12.95 0.87
C ALA A 40 2.70 -14.16 -0.05
N ASP A 41 1.56 -14.84 -0.10
CA ASP A 41 1.39 -16.03 -0.93
C ASP A 41 1.16 -15.68 -2.41
N ASN A 42 0.50 -14.56 -2.66
CA ASN A 42 0.20 -14.08 -4.01
C ASN A 42 -0.07 -12.57 -3.98
N GLU A 43 -0.37 -12.00 -5.13
CA GLU A 43 -0.63 -10.56 -5.24
C GLU A 43 -1.84 -10.11 -4.41
N ASP A 44 -2.91 -10.88 -4.42
CA ASP A 44 -4.10 -10.54 -3.65
C ASP A 44 -3.80 -10.50 -2.15
N ASP A 45 -3.03 -11.47 -1.67
CA ASP A 45 -2.59 -11.53 -0.29
C ASP A 45 -1.69 -10.34 0.05
N LEU A 46 -0.80 -9.98 -0.88
CA LEU A 46 0.08 -8.83 -0.72
C LEU A 46 -0.72 -7.54 -0.54
N ILE A 47 -1.73 -7.34 -1.38
CA ILE A 47 -2.59 -6.17 -1.31
C ILE A 47 -3.37 -6.12 0.01
N GLU A 48 -3.87 -7.26 0.46
CA GLU A 48 -4.57 -7.37 1.75
C GLU A 48 -3.65 -7.01 2.91
N GLU A 49 -2.43 -7.50 2.90
CA GLU A 49 -1.45 -7.22 3.95
C GLU A 49 -1.13 -5.71 4.00
N ILE A 50 -0.91 -5.11 2.85
CA ILE A 50 -0.63 -3.68 2.78
C ILE A 50 -1.84 -2.86 3.22
N THR A 51 -3.03 -3.23 2.78
CA THR A 51 -4.27 -2.56 3.17
C THR A 51 -4.47 -2.62 4.68
N ALA A 52 -4.22 -3.78 5.28
CA ALA A 52 -4.35 -3.95 6.73
C ALA A 52 -3.34 -3.09 7.49
N ALA A 53 -2.11 -3.01 7.00
CA ALA A 53 -1.05 -2.25 7.66
C ALA A 53 -1.27 -0.74 7.54
N ALA A 54 -1.73 -0.28 6.38
CA ALA A 54 -1.91 1.14 6.11
C ALA A 54 -3.27 1.67 6.57
N GLY A 55 -4.28 0.82 6.57
CA GLY A 55 -5.66 1.21 6.88
C GLY A 55 -6.39 1.84 5.70
N TRP A 56 -5.84 1.75 4.50
CA TRP A 56 -6.40 2.34 3.28
C TRP A 56 -6.40 1.33 2.15
N CYS A 57 -7.39 1.42 1.27
CA CYS A 57 -7.45 0.54 0.10
C CYS A 57 -6.34 0.90 -0.89
N VAL A 58 -5.70 -0.13 -1.43
CA VAL A 58 -4.68 0.03 -2.46
C VAL A 58 -5.37 0.17 -3.82
N ARG A 59 -5.09 1.27 -4.51
CA ARG A 59 -5.63 1.52 -5.84
C ARG A 59 -4.72 0.96 -6.92
N ASN A 60 -3.43 1.09 -6.72
CA ASN A 60 -2.43 0.60 -7.66
C ASN A 60 -1.15 0.24 -6.92
N ILE A 61 -0.43 -0.76 -7.43
CA ILE A 61 0.79 -1.22 -6.78
C ILE A 61 1.79 -1.70 -7.82
N ASP A 62 3.05 -1.31 -7.64
CA ASP A 62 4.16 -1.83 -8.42
C ASP A 62 5.10 -2.59 -7.50
N TYR A 63 5.54 -3.75 -7.94
CA TYR A 63 6.44 -4.58 -7.16
C TYR A 63 7.28 -5.47 -8.06
N GLU A 64 8.34 -6.01 -7.48
CA GLU A 64 9.17 -7.01 -8.09
C GLU A 64 9.18 -8.25 -7.21
N ILE A 65 9.15 -9.42 -7.83
CA ILE A 65 9.21 -10.67 -7.09
C ILE A 65 10.67 -10.98 -6.77
N GLN A 66 10.95 -11.20 -5.49
CA GLN A 66 12.28 -11.62 -5.08
C GLN A 66 12.37 -13.14 -5.20
N LEU A 67 13.26 -13.59 -6.05
CA LEU A 67 13.44 -15.02 -6.36
C LEU A 67 14.43 -15.72 -5.42
N LYS A 68 14.62 -15.15 -4.25
CA LYS A 68 15.60 -15.75 -3.38
C LYS A 68 15.27 -15.61 -1.93
#